data_e0208934ea4e5da3465b1c0eddc37a73
#
_entry.id   e0208934ea4e5da3465b1c0eddc37a73
#
_cell.length_a   1.000
_cell.length_b   1.000
_cell.length_c   1.000
_cell.angle_alpha   90.00
_cell.angle_beta   90.00
_cell.angle_gamma   90.00
#
_symmetry.space_group_name_H-M   'P 1'
#
loop_
_entity.id
_entity.type
_entity.pdbx_description
1 polymer ?
#
loop_
_entity_poly.entity_id
_entity_poly.type
_entity_poly.pdbx_seq_one_letter_code
_entity_poly.pdbx_strand_id
1 'polypeptide(L)'
;MIFCPLYSGSSGNSVFVASQNTKVLVDAGMPGKSIESALKHINQNPNDINGIFITHEHSDHIKGAGIISRRYNIPIYANESTWKAMENKIGNIKEHNIKIINNNSLDINDMHIVNYKISHDAAAPIGYAFYSGNKKACIATDLGYFSEVVRDIIKDADVILLESNHDVEMVKFGPYPYPLKRRILSDVGHLSNEACGNAIVEIMNEKQKHIILGHLSKTNNFPDLAYQTVVNILKENYIEIGRDISLNLARRDMPSDVIDF
;
A
#
# COMPACT_ATOMS: atom_id res chain seq x y z
N MET A 1 0.48 10.08 14.43
CA MET A 1 -0.36 9.54 13.32
C MET A 1 -0.56 8.05 13.55
N ILE A 2 -1.65 7.50 13.00
CA ILE A 2 -1.93 6.06 13.06
C ILE A 2 -1.79 5.47 11.66
N PHE A 3 -1.16 4.30 11.56
CA PHE A 3 -1.00 3.55 10.32
C PHE A 3 -1.29 2.06 10.57
N CYS A 4 -2.13 1.45 9.76
CA CYS A 4 -2.46 0.03 9.90
C CYS A 4 -2.84 -0.59 8.54
N PRO A 5 -2.05 -1.51 7.99
CA PRO A 5 -2.51 -2.38 6.91
C PRO A 5 -3.64 -3.28 7.43
N LEU A 6 -4.86 -3.06 6.94
CA LEU A 6 -6.02 -3.88 7.27
C LEU A 6 -5.97 -5.23 6.54
N TYR A 7 -5.48 -5.20 5.31
CA TYR A 7 -5.24 -6.34 4.43
C TYR A 7 -4.11 -6.01 3.48
N SER A 8 -3.23 -6.95 3.20
CA SER A 8 -2.12 -6.74 2.27
C SER A 8 -1.74 -8.01 1.51
N GLY A 9 -1.97 -8.02 0.20
CA GLY A 9 -1.62 -9.11 -0.71
C GLY A 9 -2.56 -9.21 -1.90
N SER A 10 -2.25 -10.09 -2.85
CA SER A 10 -2.97 -10.29 -4.11
C SER A 10 -4.44 -10.73 -3.99
N SER A 11 -4.96 -10.96 -2.79
CA SER A 11 -6.38 -11.25 -2.52
C SER A 11 -7.20 -10.02 -2.15
N GLY A 12 -6.55 -8.94 -1.72
CA GLY A 12 -7.15 -7.66 -1.40
C GLY A 12 -6.25 -6.80 -0.53
N ASN A 13 -6.22 -5.51 -0.84
CA ASN A 13 -5.42 -4.50 -0.18
C ASN A 13 -6.32 -3.43 0.42
N SER A 14 -6.01 -3.00 1.62
CA SER A 14 -6.64 -1.84 2.27
C SER A 14 -5.76 -1.40 3.43
N VAL A 15 -5.43 -0.11 3.48
CA VAL A 15 -4.61 0.46 4.55
C VAL A 15 -5.38 1.59 5.22
N PHE A 16 -5.41 1.59 6.54
CA PHE A 16 -5.97 2.68 7.34
C PHE A 16 -4.86 3.65 7.73
N VAL A 17 -5.08 4.93 7.46
CA VAL A 17 -4.19 6.02 7.87
C VAL A 17 -5.01 7.09 8.58
N ALA A 18 -4.53 7.57 9.74
CA ALA A 18 -5.20 8.63 10.48
C ALA A 18 -4.25 9.64 11.09
N SER A 19 -4.69 10.89 11.13
CA SER A 19 -4.17 11.98 11.93
C SER A 19 -5.13 12.29 13.08
N GLN A 20 -4.99 13.45 13.72
CA GLN A 20 -5.89 13.86 14.78
C GLN A 20 -7.33 14.10 14.28
N ASN A 21 -7.48 14.70 13.07
CA ASN A 21 -8.78 15.12 12.54
C ASN A 21 -9.14 14.45 11.21
N THR A 22 -8.31 13.55 10.69
CA THR A 22 -8.50 12.92 9.39
C THR A 22 -8.29 11.43 9.48
N LYS A 23 -9.21 10.67 8.91
CA LYS A 23 -9.11 9.20 8.78
C LYS A 23 -9.39 8.81 7.35
N VAL A 24 -8.50 8.06 6.73
CA VAL A 24 -8.64 7.63 5.33
C VAL A 24 -8.37 6.14 5.16
N LEU A 25 -8.94 5.58 4.12
CA LEU A 25 -8.55 4.27 3.59
C LEU A 25 -7.75 4.47 2.31
N VAL A 26 -6.66 3.74 2.17
CA VAL A 26 -5.99 3.58 0.88
C VAL A 26 -6.33 2.19 0.36
N ASP A 27 -6.98 2.17 -0.75
CA ASP A 27 -7.64 1.03 -1.35
C ASP A 27 -8.72 0.38 -0.48
N ALA A 28 -9.59 -0.38 -1.12
CA ALA A 28 -10.67 -1.13 -0.50
C ALA A 28 -10.88 -2.44 -1.27
N GLY A 29 -9.82 -3.23 -1.37
CA GLY A 29 -9.75 -4.42 -2.21
C GLY A 29 -10.49 -5.65 -1.69
N MET A 30 -10.94 -5.61 -0.43
CA MET A 30 -11.71 -6.68 0.19
C MET A 30 -13.22 -6.39 0.14
N PRO A 31 -14.10 -7.41 0.27
CA PRO A 31 -15.55 -7.17 0.41
C PRO A 31 -15.85 -6.16 1.52
N GLY A 32 -16.87 -5.31 1.33
CA GLY A 32 -17.22 -4.26 2.28
C GLY A 32 -17.37 -4.74 3.73
N LYS A 33 -18.03 -5.90 3.95
CA LYS A 33 -18.14 -6.51 5.29
C LYS A 33 -16.80 -6.84 5.92
N SER A 34 -15.81 -7.27 5.13
CA SER A 34 -14.46 -7.56 5.62
C SER A 34 -13.77 -6.27 6.07
N ILE A 35 -13.86 -5.18 5.26
CA ILE A 35 -13.32 -3.88 5.60
C ILE A 35 -13.95 -3.33 6.89
N GLU A 36 -15.28 -3.42 7.03
CA GLU A 36 -16.01 -3.03 8.25
C GLU A 36 -15.53 -3.82 9.46
N SER A 37 -15.38 -5.14 9.31
CA SER A 37 -14.86 -6.00 10.38
C SER A 37 -13.45 -5.64 10.78
N ALA A 38 -12.58 -5.35 9.79
CA ALA A 38 -11.20 -4.94 10.02
C ALA A 38 -11.10 -3.59 10.75
N LEU A 39 -11.88 -2.59 10.32
CA LEU A 39 -11.96 -1.31 11.02
C LEU A 39 -12.45 -1.48 12.47
N LYS A 40 -13.48 -2.29 12.69
CA LYS A 40 -13.97 -2.61 14.05
C LYS A 40 -12.89 -3.29 14.90
N HIS A 41 -12.09 -4.19 14.31
CA HIS A 41 -11.01 -4.89 15.00
C HIS A 41 -9.95 -3.92 15.57
N ILE A 42 -9.67 -2.84 14.84
CA ILE A 42 -8.77 -1.77 15.28
C ILE A 42 -9.50 -0.60 15.99
N ASN A 43 -10.72 -0.83 16.48
CA ASN A 43 -11.55 0.16 17.17
C ASN A 43 -11.84 1.44 16.37
N GLN A 44 -11.97 1.33 15.05
CA GLN A 44 -12.35 2.44 14.16
C GLN A 44 -13.78 2.29 13.64
N ASN A 45 -14.49 3.42 13.54
CA ASN A 45 -15.84 3.46 13.00
C ASN A 45 -15.80 3.85 11.51
N PRO A 46 -16.41 3.06 10.60
CA PRO A 46 -16.49 3.43 9.18
C PRO A 46 -17.12 4.79 8.90
N ASN A 47 -18.04 5.26 9.77
CA ASN A 47 -18.65 6.59 9.60
C ASN A 47 -17.66 7.76 9.78
N ASP A 48 -16.51 7.52 10.41
CA ASP A 48 -15.50 8.55 10.65
C ASP A 48 -14.51 8.68 9.49
N ILE A 49 -14.62 7.84 8.46
CA ILE A 49 -13.70 7.84 7.31
C ILE A 49 -14.01 9.04 6.40
N ASN A 50 -13.01 9.87 6.17
CA ASN A 50 -13.11 11.09 5.35
C ASN A 50 -12.89 10.83 3.86
N GLY A 51 -12.26 9.72 3.47
CA GLY A 51 -12.02 9.39 2.07
C GLY A 51 -11.45 8.00 1.85
N ILE A 52 -11.70 7.47 0.65
CA ILE A 52 -11.06 6.26 0.13
C ILE A 52 -10.17 6.70 -1.02
N PHE A 53 -8.88 6.49 -0.90
CA PHE A 53 -7.86 6.81 -1.91
C PHE A 53 -7.53 5.57 -2.70
N ILE A 54 -7.71 5.58 -4.01
CA ILE A 54 -7.44 4.44 -4.87
C ILE A 54 -6.08 4.61 -5.55
N THR A 55 -5.23 3.58 -5.42
CA THR A 55 -3.92 3.54 -6.07
C THR A 55 -4.05 3.24 -7.56
N HIS A 56 -4.87 2.23 -7.90
CA HIS A 56 -5.15 1.80 -9.27
C HIS A 56 -6.40 0.89 -9.33
N GLU A 57 -6.87 0.54 -10.53
CA GLU A 57 -8.16 -0.09 -10.79
C GLU A 57 -8.19 -1.63 -10.73
N HIS A 58 -7.16 -2.31 -10.27
CA HIS A 58 -7.19 -3.76 -10.11
C HIS A 58 -8.20 -4.20 -9.04
N SER A 59 -8.79 -5.37 -9.22
CA SER A 59 -9.92 -5.83 -8.40
C SER A 59 -9.58 -5.98 -6.92
N ASP A 60 -8.35 -6.32 -6.60
CA ASP A 60 -7.81 -6.44 -5.25
C ASP A 60 -7.47 -5.09 -4.59
N HIS A 61 -7.78 -3.97 -5.26
CA HIS A 61 -7.71 -2.61 -4.72
C HIS A 61 -9.08 -1.92 -4.63
N ILE A 62 -10.05 -2.31 -5.48
CA ILE A 62 -11.32 -1.57 -5.60
C ILE A 62 -12.58 -2.35 -5.21
N LYS A 63 -12.52 -3.65 -4.97
CA LYS A 63 -13.67 -4.57 -4.82
C LYS A 63 -14.74 -4.10 -3.85
N GLY A 64 -14.37 -3.52 -2.72
CA GLY A 64 -15.27 -2.98 -1.69
C GLY A 64 -15.48 -1.48 -1.76
N ALA A 65 -14.71 -0.74 -2.55
CA ALA A 65 -14.70 0.72 -2.55
C ALA A 65 -16.11 1.31 -2.78
N GLY A 66 -16.80 0.87 -3.82
CA GLY A 66 -18.14 1.37 -4.11
C GLY A 66 -19.18 1.02 -3.05
N ILE A 67 -19.09 -0.15 -2.41
CA ILE A 67 -20.01 -0.57 -1.35
C ILE A 67 -19.80 0.30 -0.10
N ILE A 68 -18.56 0.50 0.32
CA ILE A 68 -18.20 1.32 1.48
C ILE A 68 -18.60 2.78 1.23
N SER A 69 -18.27 3.33 0.07
CA SER A 69 -18.67 4.69 -0.31
C SER A 69 -20.19 4.89 -0.25
N ARG A 70 -20.99 4.01 -0.84
CA ARG A 70 -22.46 4.14 -0.82
C ARG A 70 -23.05 3.99 0.57
N ARG A 71 -22.51 3.06 1.38
CA ARG A 71 -23.06 2.75 2.71
C ARG A 71 -22.83 3.87 3.72
N TYR A 72 -21.63 4.46 3.69
CA TYR A 72 -21.20 5.46 4.66
C TYR A 72 -21.09 6.87 4.07
N ASN A 73 -21.50 7.04 2.82
CA ASN A 73 -21.43 8.31 2.09
C ASN A 73 -20.00 8.90 2.05
N ILE A 74 -18.99 8.04 1.83
CA ILE A 74 -17.57 8.40 1.84
C ILE A 74 -17.12 8.72 0.40
N PRO A 75 -16.42 9.84 0.17
CA PRO A 75 -15.86 10.17 -1.14
C PRO A 75 -14.73 9.22 -1.52
N ILE A 76 -14.65 8.91 -2.83
CA ILE A 76 -13.56 8.12 -3.42
C ILE A 76 -12.67 9.07 -4.22
N TYR A 77 -11.38 9.03 -3.94
CA TYR A 77 -10.34 9.83 -4.59
C TYR A 77 -9.50 8.93 -5.51
N ALA A 78 -9.41 9.28 -6.79
CA ALA A 78 -8.53 8.63 -7.76
C ALA A 78 -8.18 9.60 -8.89
N ASN A 79 -7.11 9.34 -9.63
CA ASN A 79 -6.85 10.09 -10.85
C ASN A 79 -7.87 9.74 -11.96
N GLU A 80 -7.96 10.58 -12.99
CA GLU A 80 -8.97 10.45 -14.04
C GLU A 80 -8.91 9.11 -14.78
N SER A 81 -7.70 8.61 -15.08
CA SER A 81 -7.52 7.34 -15.80
C SER A 81 -7.98 6.15 -14.96
N THR A 82 -7.63 6.12 -13.67
CA THR A 82 -8.11 5.12 -12.72
C THR A 82 -9.63 5.16 -12.57
N TRP A 83 -10.23 6.37 -12.49
CA TRP A 83 -11.70 6.53 -12.46
C TRP A 83 -12.35 5.89 -13.69
N LYS A 84 -11.91 6.23 -14.90
CA LYS A 84 -12.43 5.65 -16.15
C LYS A 84 -12.31 4.13 -16.20
N ALA A 85 -11.22 3.58 -15.65
CA ALA A 85 -10.96 2.15 -15.65
C ALA A 85 -11.76 1.37 -14.60
N MET A 86 -12.21 2.02 -13.50
CA MET A 86 -12.93 1.37 -12.41
C MET A 86 -14.44 1.68 -12.34
N GLU A 87 -14.96 2.72 -12.98
CA GLU A 87 -16.34 3.19 -12.81
C GLU A 87 -17.39 2.10 -13.02
N ASN A 88 -17.24 1.25 -14.04
CA ASN A 88 -18.15 0.15 -14.32
C ASN A 88 -17.95 -1.09 -13.40
N LYS A 89 -16.90 -1.10 -12.57
CA LYS A 89 -16.57 -2.21 -11.68
C LYS A 89 -17.07 -2.00 -10.24
N ILE A 90 -17.18 -0.73 -9.80
CA ILE A 90 -17.51 -0.40 -8.40
C ILE A 90 -18.99 -0.06 -8.19
N GLY A 91 -19.79 -0.03 -9.28
CA GLY A 91 -21.21 0.35 -9.27
C GLY A 91 -21.40 1.87 -9.14
N ASN A 92 -22.64 2.32 -9.19
CA ASN A 92 -22.97 3.74 -9.20
C ASN A 92 -22.52 4.45 -7.93
N ILE A 93 -21.73 5.50 -8.07
CA ILE A 93 -21.27 6.38 -7.00
C ILE A 93 -22.00 7.72 -7.13
N LYS A 94 -22.46 8.29 -6.01
CA LYS A 94 -23.06 9.63 -5.99
C LYS A 94 -22.04 10.65 -6.49
N GLU A 95 -22.45 11.59 -7.32
CA GLU A 95 -21.58 12.57 -7.96
C GLU A 95 -20.70 13.33 -6.95
N HIS A 96 -21.25 13.74 -5.81
CA HIS A 96 -20.50 14.45 -4.78
C HIS A 96 -19.41 13.59 -4.11
N ASN A 97 -19.47 12.25 -4.25
CA ASN A 97 -18.47 11.31 -3.77
C ASN A 97 -17.42 10.92 -4.82
N ILE A 98 -17.55 11.40 -6.05
CA ILE A 98 -16.54 11.24 -7.10
C ILE A 98 -15.54 12.39 -6.95
N LYS A 99 -14.29 12.07 -6.58
CA LYS A 99 -13.22 13.06 -6.42
C LYS A 99 -12.05 12.71 -7.34
N ILE A 100 -11.88 13.54 -8.39
CA ILE A 100 -10.77 13.37 -9.33
C ILE A 100 -9.56 14.11 -8.78
N ILE A 101 -8.44 13.40 -8.62
CA ILE A 101 -7.16 13.98 -8.22
C ILE A 101 -6.48 14.51 -9.48
N ASN A 102 -6.45 15.83 -9.65
CA ASN A 102 -5.84 16.52 -10.79
C ASN A 102 -4.42 17.00 -10.51
N ASN A 103 -4.05 17.14 -9.24
CA ASN A 103 -2.74 17.62 -8.80
C ASN A 103 -1.96 16.51 -8.10
N ASN A 104 -0.65 16.71 -7.95
CA ASN A 104 0.20 15.76 -7.23
C ASN A 104 -0.03 15.76 -5.71
N SER A 105 -0.83 16.71 -5.18
CA SER A 105 -1.17 16.76 -3.76
C SER A 105 -2.55 17.38 -3.51
N LEU A 106 -3.12 17.07 -2.35
CA LEU A 106 -4.35 17.66 -1.82
C LEU A 106 -4.34 17.64 -0.30
N ASP A 107 -5.17 18.49 0.30
CA ASP A 107 -5.33 18.57 1.75
C ASP A 107 -6.72 18.09 2.17
N ILE A 108 -6.80 17.31 3.24
CA ILE A 108 -8.04 16.96 3.94
C ILE A 108 -7.83 17.26 5.42
N ASN A 109 -8.53 18.27 5.93
CA ASN A 109 -8.40 18.78 7.29
C ASN A 109 -6.93 19.05 7.66
N ASP A 110 -6.33 18.22 8.54
CA ASP A 110 -4.96 18.33 9.04
C ASP A 110 -3.97 17.37 8.36
N MET A 111 -4.38 16.77 7.24
CA MET A 111 -3.55 15.80 6.50
C MET A 111 -3.25 16.31 5.10
N HIS A 112 -1.96 16.50 4.80
CA HIS A 112 -1.47 16.75 3.44
C HIS A 112 -1.14 15.42 2.77
N ILE A 113 -1.70 15.17 1.59
CA ILE A 113 -1.61 13.90 0.87
C ILE A 113 -0.93 14.16 -0.47
N VAL A 114 0.18 13.49 -0.71
CA VAL A 114 0.94 13.55 -1.96
C VAL A 114 0.79 12.22 -2.69
N ASN A 115 0.43 12.26 -3.96
CA ASN A 115 0.46 11.09 -4.82
C ASN A 115 1.70 11.13 -5.72
N TYR A 116 2.23 9.95 -6.04
CA TYR A 116 3.40 9.81 -6.89
C TYR A 116 3.27 8.59 -7.81
N LYS A 117 3.87 8.70 -8.99
CA LYS A 117 3.82 7.62 -9.98
C LYS A 117 4.60 6.41 -9.51
N ILE A 118 4.03 5.23 -9.76
CA ILE A 118 4.68 3.94 -9.58
C ILE A 118 4.67 3.17 -10.90
N SER A 119 5.55 2.19 -11.04
CA SER A 119 5.63 1.36 -12.23
C SER A 119 4.80 0.09 -12.02
N HIS A 120 3.62 0.04 -12.65
CA HIS A 120 2.72 -1.11 -12.61
C HIS A 120 1.85 -1.17 -13.87
N ASP A 121 1.33 -2.33 -14.21
CA ASP A 121 0.50 -2.57 -15.39
C ASP A 121 -0.96 -2.18 -15.18
N ALA A 122 -1.20 -0.93 -14.85
CA ALA A 122 -2.51 -0.32 -14.63
C ALA A 122 -2.68 0.97 -15.44
N ALA A 123 -3.88 1.55 -15.46
CA ALA A 123 -4.19 2.71 -16.29
C ALA A 123 -3.36 3.96 -15.94
N ALA A 124 -3.18 4.24 -14.65
CA ALA A 124 -2.28 5.29 -14.15
C ALA A 124 -1.97 5.03 -12.66
N PRO A 125 -1.13 4.05 -12.35
CA PRO A 125 -0.89 3.62 -10.98
C PRO A 125 -0.10 4.67 -10.19
N ILE A 126 -0.52 4.89 -8.93
CA ILE A 126 0.08 5.85 -8.02
C ILE A 126 0.27 5.26 -6.63
N GLY A 127 1.34 5.68 -5.94
CA GLY A 127 1.51 5.53 -4.50
C GLY A 127 1.08 6.79 -3.76
N TYR A 128 0.98 6.71 -2.43
CA TYR A 128 0.59 7.82 -1.57
C TYR A 128 1.56 8.05 -0.43
N ALA A 129 1.85 9.33 -0.15
CA ALA A 129 2.52 9.79 1.05
C ALA A 129 1.58 10.72 1.83
N PHE A 130 1.45 10.49 3.13
CA PHE A 130 0.57 11.20 4.05
C PHE A 130 1.41 11.98 5.05
N TYR A 131 1.12 13.26 5.21
CA TYR A 131 1.81 14.15 6.13
C TYR A 131 0.82 14.76 7.12
N SER A 132 1.18 14.80 8.40
CA SER A 132 0.47 15.55 9.43
C SER A 132 1.47 16.02 10.49
N GLY A 133 1.60 17.34 10.67
CA GLY A 133 2.69 17.93 11.44
C GLY A 133 4.05 17.55 10.88
N ASN A 134 4.91 16.96 11.73
CA ASN A 134 6.24 16.48 11.34
C ASN A 134 6.30 14.98 11.02
N LYS A 135 5.14 14.32 10.91
CA LYS A 135 5.02 12.87 10.67
C LYS A 135 4.70 12.57 9.23
N LYS A 136 5.23 11.46 8.73
CA LYS A 136 5.06 11.02 7.35
C LYS A 136 4.88 9.51 7.27
N ALA A 137 3.82 9.08 6.60
CA ALA A 137 3.60 7.66 6.25
C ALA A 137 3.54 7.49 4.72
N CYS A 138 4.08 6.40 4.20
CA CYS A 138 4.11 6.11 2.77
C CYS A 138 3.60 4.70 2.46
N ILE A 139 2.94 4.56 1.31
CA ILE A 139 2.49 3.28 0.76
C ILE A 139 3.11 3.13 -0.63
N ALA A 140 3.95 2.12 -0.79
CA ALA A 140 4.72 1.81 -1.98
C ALA A 140 4.59 0.32 -2.31
N THR A 141 3.42 -0.09 -2.79
CA THR A 141 3.09 -1.44 -3.26
C THR A 141 2.79 -1.42 -4.75
N ASP A 142 2.77 -2.59 -5.37
CA ASP A 142 2.58 -2.76 -6.81
C ASP A 142 3.68 -2.06 -7.62
N LEU A 143 4.91 -2.38 -7.25
CA LEU A 143 6.12 -1.81 -7.84
C LEU A 143 6.81 -2.82 -8.75
N GLY A 144 6.82 -2.58 -10.05
CA GLY A 144 7.65 -3.37 -10.97
C GLY A 144 9.14 -3.16 -10.71
N TYR A 145 9.54 -1.95 -10.32
CA TYR A 145 10.90 -1.63 -9.88
C TYR A 145 10.90 -0.42 -8.91
N PHE A 146 11.96 -0.31 -8.13
CA PHE A 146 12.15 0.78 -7.20
C PHE A 146 12.80 1.99 -7.90
N SER A 147 11.96 2.98 -8.27
CA SER A 147 12.40 4.15 -9.01
C SER A 147 12.96 5.26 -8.11
N GLU A 148 13.75 6.17 -8.69
CA GLU A 148 14.25 7.36 -7.99
C GLU A 148 13.10 8.22 -7.42
N VAL A 149 11.99 8.34 -8.14
CA VAL A 149 10.79 9.07 -7.66
C VAL A 149 10.24 8.44 -6.38
N VAL A 150 10.10 7.11 -6.35
CA VAL A 150 9.64 6.39 -5.16
C VAL A 150 10.63 6.58 -4.02
N ARG A 151 11.93 6.34 -4.27
CA ARG A 151 13.01 6.51 -3.30
C ARG A 151 12.98 7.90 -2.65
N ASP A 152 12.98 8.95 -3.48
CA ASP A 152 13.07 10.33 -2.99
C ASP A 152 11.85 10.76 -2.18
N ILE A 153 10.68 10.19 -2.48
CA ILE A 153 9.48 10.45 -1.68
C ILE A 153 9.52 9.68 -0.38
N ILE A 154 9.88 8.39 -0.36
CA ILE A 154 9.71 7.58 0.85
C ILE A 154 10.89 7.65 1.84
N LYS A 155 12.08 8.10 1.40
CA LYS A 155 13.32 8.08 2.21
C LYS A 155 13.22 8.77 3.59
N ASP A 156 12.37 9.80 3.73
CA ASP A 156 12.20 10.57 4.97
C ASP A 156 10.93 10.17 5.76
N ALA A 157 10.25 9.10 5.36
CA ALA A 157 9.04 8.66 6.05
C ALA A 157 9.35 8.01 7.41
N ASP A 158 8.41 8.16 8.36
CA ASP A 158 8.43 7.49 9.66
C ASP A 158 7.93 6.04 9.52
N VAL A 159 6.89 5.83 8.70
CA VAL A 159 6.29 4.52 8.45
C VAL A 159 6.18 4.29 6.95
N ILE A 160 6.60 3.11 6.49
CA ILE A 160 6.55 2.72 5.07
C ILE A 160 5.97 1.33 4.95
N LEU A 161 4.87 1.19 4.20
CA LEU A 161 4.43 -0.09 3.67
C LEU A 161 5.12 -0.28 2.32
N LEU A 162 6.07 -1.22 2.25
CA LEU A 162 6.86 -1.48 1.05
C LEU A 162 6.57 -2.88 0.51
N GLU A 163 6.46 -3.00 -0.80
CA GLU A 163 6.24 -4.29 -1.44
C GLU A 163 7.40 -5.25 -1.26
N SER A 164 7.07 -6.49 -0.87
CA SER A 164 7.94 -7.67 -0.87
C SER A 164 7.15 -8.85 -1.44
N ASN A 165 6.91 -8.81 -2.76
CA ASN A 165 5.87 -9.64 -3.36
C ASN A 165 6.28 -11.10 -3.49
N HIS A 166 7.46 -11.39 -4.02
CA HIS A 166 7.82 -12.75 -4.41
C HIS A 166 9.31 -13.04 -4.21
N ASP A 167 9.59 -14.31 -4.05
CA ASP A 167 10.91 -14.89 -4.28
C ASP A 167 11.09 -15.18 -5.77
N VAL A 168 12.20 -14.78 -6.33
CA VAL A 168 12.49 -14.86 -7.78
C VAL A 168 12.55 -16.33 -8.25
N GLU A 169 13.15 -17.22 -7.46
CA GLU A 169 13.28 -18.63 -7.82
C GLU A 169 11.92 -19.35 -7.70
N MET A 170 11.10 -19.01 -6.71
CA MET A 170 9.73 -19.52 -6.63
C MET A 170 8.89 -19.11 -7.83
N VAL A 171 9.05 -17.90 -8.38
CA VAL A 171 8.38 -17.51 -9.62
C VAL A 171 8.92 -18.31 -10.81
N LYS A 172 10.24 -18.41 -10.97
CA LYS A 172 10.87 -19.09 -12.10
C LYS A 172 10.49 -20.57 -12.16
N PHE A 173 10.52 -21.28 -11.04
CA PHE A 173 10.29 -22.72 -10.97
C PHE A 173 8.89 -23.12 -10.50
N GLY A 174 8.07 -22.14 -10.08
CA GLY A 174 6.71 -22.33 -9.59
C GLY A 174 5.69 -22.72 -10.68
N PRO A 175 4.43 -22.94 -10.29
CA PRO A 175 3.39 -23.51 -11.17
C PRO A 175 2.79 -22.52 -12.17
N TYR A 176 3.13 -21.24 -12.11
CA TYR A 176 2.51 -20.23 -12.97
C TYR A 176 2.87 -20.42 -14.45
N PRO A 177 1.93 -20.12 -15.39
CA PRO A 177 2.23 -20.09 -16.83
C PRO A 177 3.31 -19.06 -17.16
N TYR A 178 4.13 -19.37 -18.19
CA TYR A 178 5.24 -18.51 -18.60
C TYR A 178 4.88 -17.03 -18.84
N PRO A 179 3.74 -16.68 -19.48
CA PRO A 179 3.36 -15.26 -19.62
C PRO A 179 3.17 -14.55 -18.30
N LEU A 180 2.58 -15.22 -17.28
CA LEU A 180 2.37 -14.65 -15.96
C LEU A 180 3.70 -14.48 -15.21
N LYS A 181 4.62 -15.46 -15.32
CA LYS A 181 5.98 -15.32 -14.76
C LYS A 181 6.71 -14.12 -15.33
N ARG A 182 6.67 -13.93 -16.66
CA ARG A 182 7.25 -12.77 -17.33
C ARG A 182 6.65 -11.46 -16.87
N ARG A 183 5.32 -11.41 -16.70
CA ARG A 183 4.63 -10.23 -16.19
C ARG A 183 5.11 -9.88 -14.78
N ILE A 184 5.12 -10.86 -13.85
CA ILE A 184 5.54 -10.66 -12.46
C ILE A 184 6.98 -10.13 -12.38
N LEU A 185 7.90 -10.68 -13.17
CA LEU A 185 9.32 -10.35 -13.18
C LEU A 185 9.68 -9.13 -14.05
N SER A 186 8.69 -8.45 -14.64
CA SER A 186 8.93 -7.28 -15.52
C SER A 186 8.94 -5.97 -14.72
N ASP A 187 9.42 -4.89 -15.35
CA ASP A 187 9.44 -3.54 -14.79
C ASP A 187 8.04 -2.94 -14.50
N VAL A 188 6.98 -3.61 -14.91
CA VAL A 188 5.58 -3.27 -14.59
C VAL A 188 4.90 -4.35 -13.76
N GLY A 189 5.66 -5.32 -13.27
CA GLY A 189 5.18 -6.40 -12.40
C GLY A 189 5.20 -6.02 -10.92
N HIS A 190 5.99 -6.77 -10.15
CA HIS A 190 6.06 -6.63 -8.69
C HIS A 190 7.50 -6.70 -8.18
N LEU A 191 7.76 -6.07 -7.04
CA LEU A 191 9.07 -6.04 -6.40
C LEU A 191 9.37 -7.38 -5.70
N SER A 192 10.54 -7.95 -5.98
CA SER A 192 10.98 -9.18 -5.29
C SER A 192 11.42 -8.91 -3.84
N ASN A 193 11.59 -9.97 -3.05
CA ASN A 193 12.11 -9.86 -1.68
C ASN A 193 13.50 -9.22 -1.66
N GLU A 194 14.36 -9.60 -2.59
CA GLU A 194 15.72 -9.06 -2.71
C GLU A 194 15.70 -7.58 -3.11
N ALA A 195 14.86 -7.22 -4.09
CA ALA A 195 14.72 -5.83 -4.51
C ALA A 195 14.14 -4.96 -3.39
N CYS A 196 13.21 -5.49 -2.60
CA CYS A 196 12.69 -4.83 -1.40
C CYS A 196 13.79 -4.57 -0.36
N GLY A 197 14.62 -5.58 -0.05
CA GLY A 197 15.76 -5.43 0.87
C GLY A 197 16.72 -4.34 0.42
N ASN A 198 17.09 -4.35 -0.86
CA ASN A 198 17.96 -3.33 -1.45
C ASN A 198 17.33 -1.93 -1.43
N ALA A 199 16.04 -1.82 -1.72
CA ALA A 199 15.30 -0.56 -1.63
C ALA A 199 15.31 0.01 -0.20
N ILE A 200 15.21 -0.83 0.83
CA ILE A 200 15.34 -0.40 2.22
C ILE A 200 16.75 0.16 2.47
N VAL A 201 17.79 -0.51 2.00
CA VAL A 201 19.18 -0.02 2.12
C VAL A 201 19.34 1.37 1.48
N GLU A 202 18.78 1.59 0.29
CA GLU A 202 18.87 2.86 -0.43
C GLU A 202 18.18 4.04 0.29
N ILE A 203 17.16 3.78 1.10
CA ILE A 203 16.41 4.84 1.82
C ILE A 203 16.90 5.06 3.25
N MET A 204 17.93 4.34 3.69
CA MET A 204 18.46 4.52 5.04
C MET A 204 19.08 5.91 5.21
N ASN A 205 18.79 6.50 6.37
CA ASN A 205 19.37 7.75 6.85
C ASN A 205 19.39 7.73 8.39
N GLU A 206 19.71 8.83 9.04
CA GLU A 206 19.77 8.92 10.51
C GLU A 206 18.40 8.75 11.20
N LYS A 207 17.29 8.87 10.46
CA LYS A 207 15.93 8.74 11.00
C LYS A 207 15.54 7.27 11.13
N GLN A 208 15.19 6.85 12.34
CA GLN A 208 14.60 5.54 12.57
C GLN A 208 13.27 5.40 11.82
N LYS A 209 13.05 4.26 11.18
CA LYS A 209 11.87 3.98 10.35
C LYS A 209 11.12 2.73 10.80
N HIS A 210 9.80 2.75 10.64
CA HIS A 210 8.97 1.55 10.71
C HIS A 210 8.73 1.03 9.28
N ILE A 211 9.34 -0.08 8.93
CA ILE A 211 9.17 -0.75 7.64
C ILE A 211 8.20 -1.92 7.80
N ILE A 212 7.19 -1.96 6.96
CA ILE A 212 6.21 -3.05 6.90
C ILE A 212 6.33 -3.68 5.52
N LEU A 213 6.75 -4.94 5.45
CA LEU A 213 6.78 -5.71 4.23
C LEU A 213 5.35 -6.12 3.87
N GLY A 214 4.89 -5.72 2.69
CA GLY A 214 3.51 -5.94 2.28
C GLY A 214 3.37 -6.57 0.90
N HIS A 215 2.13 -6.79 0.51
CA HIS A 215 1.72 -7.30 -0.81
C HIS A 215 2.39 -8.64 -1.19
N LEU A 216 2.57 -9.55 -0.21
CA LEU A 216 3.18 -10.85 -0.45
C LEU A 216 2.32 -11.72 -1.37
N SER A 217 2.92 -12.35 -2.36
CA SER A 217 2.28 -13.37 -3.20
C SER A 217 1.86 -14.58 -2.37
N LYS A 218 0.68 -15.13 -2.64
CA LYS A 218 0.21 -16.36 -1.97
C LYS A 218 0.94 -17.60 -2.47
N THR A 219 1.39 -17.58 -3.72
CA THR A 219 1.95 -18.76 -4.41
C THR A 219 3.47 -18.72 -4.47
N ASN A 220 4.05 -17.53 -4.65
CA ASN A 220 5.48 -17.37 -4.89
C ASN A 220 6.20 -16.67 -3.72
N ASN A 221 5.63 -16.74 -2.53
CA ASN A 221 6.23 -16.21 -1.32
C ASN A 221 5.60 -16.85 -0.06
N PHE A 222 6.26 -16.70 1.06
CA PHE A 222 5.69 -16.93 2.39
C PHE A 222 6.38 -15.99 3.40
N PRO A 223 5.70 -15.65 4.52
CA PRO A 223 6.13 -14.59 5.43
C PRO A 223 7.59 -14.72 5.90
N ASP A 224 7.97 -15.93 6.35
CA ASP A 224 9.33 -16.14 6.88
C ASP A 224 10.40 -15.98 5.80
N LEU A 225 10.15 -16.41 4.56
CA LEU A 225 11.10 -16.23 3.45
C LEU A 225 11.30 -14.76 3.13
N ALA A 226 10.20 -14.00 2.96
CA ALA A 226 10.28 -12.57 2.70
C ALA A 226 11.06 -11.85 3.83
N TYR A 227 10.71 -12.13 5.08
CA TYR A 227 11.37 -11.53 6.24
C TYR A 227 12.86 -11.86 6.30
N GLN A 228 13.25 -13.14 6.20
CA GLN A 228 14.65 -13.55 6.30
C GLN A 228 15.49 -13.05 5.13
N THR A 229 14.95 -13.01 3.90
CA THR A 229 15.64 -12.43 2.74
C THR A 229 16.00 -10.98 3.02
N VAL A 230 15.03 -10.17 3.45
CA VAL A 230 15.25 -8.76 3.77
C VAL A 230 16.23 -8.61 4.94
N VAL A 231 16.06 -9.38 6.03
CA VAL A 231 16.96 -9.37 7.20
C VAL A 231 18.42 -9.65 6.80
N ASN A 232 18.66 -10.62 5.92
CA ASN A 232 20.00 -10.95 5.48
C ASN A 232 20.66 -9.80 4.72
N ILE A 233 19.91 -9.16 3.78
CA ILE A 233 20.40 -8.00 3.05
C ILE A 233 20.71 -6.82 3.99
N LEU A 234 19.84 -6.56 4.96
CA LEU A 234 20.06 -5.50 5.94
C LEU A 234 21.32 -5.75 6.78
N LYS A 235 21.53 -7.00 7.24
CA LYS A 235 22.74 -7.38 7.99
C LYS A 235 24.02 -7.23 7.18
N GLU A 236 24.01 -7.62 5.90
CA GLU A 236 25.13 -7.44 4.97
C GLU A 236 25.49 -5.97 4.78
N ASN A 237 24.53 -5.06 4.95
CA ASN A 237 24.70 -3.63 4.88
C ASN A 237 24.81 -2.92 6.25
N TYR A 238 25.06 -3.67 7.33
CA TYR A 238 25.25 -3.15 8.70
C TYR A 238 24.05 -2.40 9.28
N ILE A 239 22.83 -2.69 8.81
CA ILE A 239 21.58 -2.12 9.31
C ILE A 239 21.03 -3.06 10.40
N GLU A 240 20.82 -2.51 11.61
CA GLU A 240 20.35 -3.28 12.77
C GLU A 240 18.85 -3.07 13.01
N ILE A 241 18.09 -4.18 12.94
CA ILE A 241 16.67 -4.18 13.30
C ILE A 241 16.55 -3.96 14.82
N GLY A 242 15.66 -3.05 15.20
CA GLY A 242 15.47 -2.59 16.58
C GLY A 242 16.22 -1.31 16.92
N ARG A 243 17.36 -1.05 16.27
CA ARG A 243 18.12 0.21 16.41
C ARG A 243 17.81 1.19 15.27
N ASP A 244 18.08 0.79 14.04
CA ASP A 244 18.01 1.65 12.86
C ASP A 244 16.61 1.61 12.22
N ILE A 245 15.98 0.45 12.23
CA ILE A 245 14.61 0.24 11.75
C ILE A 245 13.82 -0.71 12.65
N SER A 246 12.49 -0.57 12.61
CA SER A 246 11.55 -1.62 13.00
C SER A 246 11.08 -2.32 11.71
N LEU A 247 11.18 -3.64 11.64
CA LEU A 247 10.78 -4.44 10.48
C LEU A 247 9.63 -5.37 10.85
N ASN A 248 8.51 -5.25 10.15
CA ASN A 248 7.30 -6.04 10.37
C ASN A 248 6.75 -6.59 9.05
N LEU A 249 5.81 -7.52 9.15
CA LEU A 249 5.08 -8.09 8.02
C LEU A 249 3.61 -7.66 8.07
N ALA A 250 3.07 -7.19 6.96
CA ALA A 250 1.64 -6.98 6.84
C ALA A 250 0.92 -8.33 6.74
N ARG A 251 -0.22 -8.44 7.44
CA ARG A 251 -1.05 -9.65 7.42
C ARG A 251 -1.98 -9.63 6.21
N ARG A 252 -2.21 -10.80 5.63
CA ARG A 252 -3.07 -10.96 4.44
C ARG A 252 -4.56 -10.92 4.78
N ASP A 253 -4.95 -11.63 5.82
CA ASP A 253 -6.35 -12.02 6.05
C ASP A 253 -6.98 -11.32 7.27
N MET A 254 -6.23 -10.46 7.95
CA MET A 254 -6.66 -9.70 9.12
C MET A 254 -5.82 -8.43 9.29
N PRO A 255 -6.27 -7.46 10.10
CA PRO A 255 -5.45 -6.28 10.40
C PRO A 255 -4.09 -6.63 10.99
N SER A 256 -3.08 -5.93 10.51
CA SER A 256 -1.75 -5.92 11.09
C SER A 256 -1.74 -5.11 12.40
N ASP A 257 -0.61 -5.09 13.08
CA ASP A 257 -0.48 -4.29 14.29
C ASP A 257 -0.62 -2.79 13.95
N VAL A 258 -1.32 -2.08 14.81
CA VAL A 258 -1.51 -0.62 14.68
C VAL A 258 -0.23 0.08 15.08
N ILE A 259 0.31 0.92 14.21
CA ILE A 259 1.47 1.76 14.51
C ILE A 259 0.97 3.15 14.82
N ASP A 260 1.24 3.63 16.03
CA ASP A 260 1.06 5.02 16.45
C ASP A 260 2.44 5.70 16.54
N PHE A 261 2.65 6.83 15.84
CA PHE A 261 3.96 7.43 15.63
C PHE A 261 3.92 8.95 15.51
#